data_7d671f80276377616c72d06e4ea0999b
#
_entry.id   7d671f80276377616c72d06e4ea0999b
#
_cell.length_a   1.000
_cell.length_b   1.000
_cell.length_c   1.000
_cell.angle_alpha   90.00
_cell.angle_beta   90.00
_cell.angle_gamma   90.00
#
_symmetry.space_group_name_H-M   'P 1'
#
loop_
_entity.id
_entity.type
_entity.pdbx_description
1 polymer ?
#
loop_
_entity_poly.entity_id
_entity_poly.type
_entity_poly.pdbx_seq_one_letter_code
_entity_poly.pdbx_strand_id
1 'polypeptide(L)'
;MKKHHLILIVIIFVLSNAAIAQTPLEIYGYFETQLMGTAIEGNYYQLHTNKLRIDLKSDLSDRITFGANFDYITYHGRKNWDILEFLPEKITDAIPSEMKSFYVLPFDDRNFLDNAYLRIAFKRFDLLVGKQQISLGTGYVWNPIDVFNIKDPLDPTYEQPGHNAIRVDVPLGAGYIFSSLYSPEESWKKSDKLIRLKGRFSHFDYAFIAIEKFWKFHDYSTFNLSTYNFESSLERRRLFGFSTAGELLGLGVWSEYAFNDMEVIKNFHSLVIGTDYTFDFQTYLMIEYFRNTLGKTDENDYTLNDWMRLLTNEQKAISRDQLYLLLQHP
;
A
#
# COMPACT_ATOMS: atom_id res chain seq x y z
N MET A 1 23.89 -0.25 13.30
CA MET A 1 24.81 -1.37 13.05
C MET A 1 24.22 -2.76 13.31
N LYS A 2 23.35 -3.00 14.30
CA LYS A 2 22.85 -4.37 14.63
C LYS A 2 21.89 -4.99 13.60
N LYS A 3 21.11 -4.22 12.83
CA LYS A 3 20.15 -4.77 11.85
C LYS A 3 20.80 -5.38 10.60
N HIS A 4 21.90 -4.83 10.12
CA HIS A 4 22.60 -5.33 8.92
C HIS A 4 23.29 -6.70 9.17
N HIS A 5 23.75 -6.95 10.38
CA HIS A 5 24.39 -8.23 10.73
C HIS A 5 23.36 -9.37 10.76
N LEU A 6 22.13 -9.11 11.20
CA LEU A 6 21.08 -10.13 11.21
C LEU A 6 20.69 -10.53 9.79
N ILE A 7 20.56 -9.56 8.88
CA ILE A 7 20.26 -9.81 7.45
C ILE A 7 21.38 -10.63 6.81
N LEU A 8 22.64 -10.29 7.07
CA LEU A 8 23.79 -11.03 6.54
C LEU A 8 23.83 -12.46 7.07
N ILE A 9 23.52 -12.67 8.35
CA ILE A 9 23.46 -14.00 8.97
C ILE A 9 22.34 -14.84 8.35
N VAL A 10 21.16 -14.26 8.12
CA VAL A 10 20.03 -14.94 7.46
C VAL A 10 20.38 -15.31 6.02
N ILE A 11 21.00 -14.41 5.27
CA ILE A 11 21.47 -14.69 3.90
C ILE A 11 22.51 -15.79 3.89
N ILE A 12 23.53 -15.76 4.78
CA ILE A 12 24.56 -16.80 4.88
C ILE A 12 23.92 -18.13 5.29
N PHE A 13 22.98 -18.14 6.23
CA PHE A 13 22.27 -19.35 6.66
C PHE A 13 21.43 -19.95 5.52
N VAL A 14 20.74 -19.14 4.75
CA VAL A 14 19.95 -19.59 3.58
C VAL A 14 20.87 -20.11 2.48
N LEU A 15 21.95 -19.40 2.16
CA LEU A 15 22.91 -19.84 1.15
C LEU A 15 23.62 -21.14 1.55
N SER A 16 23.96 -21.31 2.83
CA SER A 16 24.58 -22.55 3.32
C SER A 16 23.63 -23.75 3.29
N ASN A 17 22.34 -23.55 3.59
CA ASN A 17 21.35 -24.62 3.51
C ASN A 17 20.94 -24.95 2.07
N ALA A 18 20.88 -23.96 1.17
CA ALA A 18 20.66 -24.20 -0.25
C ALA A 18 21.78 -25.02 -0.90
N ALA A 19 23.03 -24.80 -0.48
CA ALA A 19 24.19 -25.61 -0.92
C ALA A 19 24.13 -27.07 -0.44
N ILE A 20 23.49 -27.34 0.69
CA ILE A 20 23.34 -28.69 1.26
C ILE A 20 22.11 -29.41 0.68
N ALA A 21 21.05 -28.67 0.35
CA ALA A 21 19.75 -29.23 -0.03
C ALA A 21 19.62 -29.62 -1.52
N GLN A 22 20.63 -29.39 -2.35
CA GLN A 22 20.59 -29.60 -3.83
C GLN A 22 19.45 -28.89 -4.57
N THR A 23 18.74 -27.97 -3.92
CA THR A 23 17.67 -27.19 -4.54
C THR A 23 18.25 -25.89 -5.09
N PRO A 24 18.03 -25.56 -6.37
CA PRO A 24 18.59 -24.34 -6.96
C PRO A 24 18.01 -23.11 -6.28
N LEU A 25 18.88 -22.16 -5.93
CA LEU A 25 18.48 -20.81 -5.59
C LEU A 25 18.21 -20.07 -6.91
N GLU A 26 16.97 -19.69 -7.13
CA GLU A 26 16.57 -18.85 -8.25
C GLU A 26 16.87 -17.39 -7.87
N ILE A 27 17.60 -16.71 -8.74
CA ILE A 27 17.91 -15.27 -8.60
C ILE A 27 17.45 -14.59 -9.87
N TYR A 28 16.55 -13.63 -9.75
CA TYR A 28 16.05 -12.82 -10.87
C TYR A 28 15.81 -11.38 -10.38
N GLY A 29 15.35 -10.51 -11.24
CA GLY A 29 15.08 -9.12 -10.89
C GLY A 29 15.03 -8.25 -12.12
N TYR A 30 14.99 -6.94 -11.90
CA TYR A 30 14.97 -5.96 -12.97
C TYR A 30 15.65 -4.65 -12.56
N PHE A 31 16.03 -3.89 -13.57
CA PHE A 31 16.44 -2.50 -13.43
C PHE A 31 15.44 -1.62 -14.17
N GLU A 32 14.94 -0.61 -13.48
CA GLU A 32 14.00 0.38 -14.01
C GLU A 32 14.60 1.78 -13.86
N THR A 33 14.38 2.63 -14.86
CA THR A 33 14.72 4.04 -14.81
C THR A 33 13.51 4.86 -15.20
N GLN A 34 13.21 5.92 -14.44
CA GLN A 34 12.04 6.76 -14.64
C GLN A 34 12.44 8.24 -14.51
N LEU A 35 11.89 9.07 -15.39
CA LEU A 35 12.00 10.52 -15.32
C LEU A 35 10.62 11.12 -15.06
N MET A 36 10.48 11.83 -13.97
CA MET A 36 9.30 12.62 -13.63
C MET A 36 9.63 14.11 -13.73
N GLY A 37 8.74 14.89 -14.35
CA GLY A 37 8.88 16.33 -14.46
C GLY A 37 7.54 17.02 -14.38
N THR A 38 7.47 18.13 -13.64
CA THR A 38 6.32 19.02 -13.58
C THR A 38 6.77 20.48 -13.46
N ALA A 39 5.92 21.40 -13.89
CA ALA A 39 6.14 22.84 -13.73
C ALA A 39 4.93 23.44 -12.99
N ILE A 40 5.21 24.14 -11.89
CA ILE A 40 4.19 24.77 -11.06
C ILE A 40 4.63 26.22 -10.86
N GLU A 41 3.80 27.18 -11.26
CA GLU A 41 4.03 28.63 -11.10
C GLU A 41 5.42 29.11 -11.54
N GLY A 42 5.97 28.50 -12.62
CA GLY A 42 7.29 28.80 -13.14
C GLY A 42 8.45 28.06 -12.46
N ASN A 43 8.21 27.32 -11.41
CA ASN A 43 9.17 26.42 -10.81
C ASN A 43 9.16 25.06 -11.52
N TYR A 44 10.34 24.58 -11.89
CA TYR A 44 10.49 23.31 -12.57
C TYR A 44 11.00 22.23 -11.61
N TYR A 45 10.21 21.15 -11.51
CA TYR A 45 10.52 19.97 -10.72
C TYR A 45 10.87 18.82 -11.64
N GLN A 46 12.09 18.33 -11.53
CA GLN A 46 12.55 17.17 -12.28
C GLN A 46 13.20 16.19 -11.32
N LEU A 47 12.71 14.95 -11.33
CA LEU A 47 13.24 13.85 -10.53
C LEU A 47 13.50 12.66 -11.43
N HIS A 48 14.73 12.16 -11.40
CA HIS A 48 15.14 10.94 -12.08
C HIS A 48 15.36 9.85 -11.04
N THR A 49 14.69 8.73 -11.21
CA THR A 49 14.72 7.60 -10.29
C THR A 49 15.28 6.38 -11.00
N ASN A 50 16.21 5.68 -10.34
CA ASN A 50 16.68 4.37 -10.77
C ASN A 50 16.38 3.36 -9.68
N LYS A 51 15.80 2.21 -10.06
CA LYS A 51 15.45 1.12 -9.17
C LYS A 51 16.10 -0.16 -9.63
N LEU A 52 16.84 -0.81 -8.74
CA LEU A 52 17.31 -2.18 -8.91
C LEU A 52 16.56 -3.07 -7.94
N ARG A 53 15.87 -4.08 -8.47
CA ARG A 53 15.23 -5.13 -7.68
C ARG A 53 15.95 -6.46 -7.85
N ILE A 54 16.14 -7.17 -6.76
CA ILE A 54 16.68 -8.53 -6.72
C ILE A 54 15.69 -9.42 -5.98
N ASP A 55 15.25 -10.47 -6.65
CA ASP A 55 14.32 -11.47 -6.14
C ASP A 55 15.06 -12.80 -5.94
N LEU A 56 14.86 -13.41 -4.78
CA LEU A 56 15.43 -14.69 -4.38
C LEU A 56 14.29 -15.65 -4.08
N LYS A 57 14.38 -16.87 -4.62
CA LYS A 57 13.44 -17.94 -4.33
C LYS A 57 14.17 -19.28 -4.24
N SER A 58 13.80 -20.11 -3.28
CA SER A 58 14.31 -21.47 -3.15
C SER A 58 13.29 -22.37 -2.50
N ASP A 59 13.07 -23.55 -3.06
CA ASP A 59 12.29 -24.61 -2.43
C ASP A 59 13.24 -25.46 -1.56
N LEU A 60 13.31 -25.13 -0.26
CA LEU A 60 14.20 -25.80 0.71
C LEU A 60 13.80 -27.27 0.93
N SER A 61 12.56 -27.62 0.63
CA SER A 61 12.03 -28.98 0.59
C SER A 61 10.67 -28.98 -0.14
N ASP A 62 10.08 -30.16 -0.37
CA ASP A 62 8.73 -30.31 -0.99
C ASP A 62 7.64 -29.52 -0.26
N ARG A 63 7.90 -29.02 0.95
CA ARG A 63 6.91 -28.32 1.79
C ARG A 63 7.36 -26.95 2.24
N ILE A 64 8.62 -26.59 2.05
CA ILE A 64 9.17 -25.33 2.57
C ILE A 64 9.74 -24.53 1.42
N THR A 65 9.15 -23.36 1.16
CA THR A 65 9.64 -22.38 0.19
C THR A 65 10.14 -21.15 0.94
N PHE A 66 11.31 -20.67 0.57
CA PHE A 66 11.84 -19.36 0.97
C PHE A 66 11.66 -18.37 -0.18
N GLY A 67 11.25 -17.14 0.14
CA GLY A 67 11.21 -16.02 -0.80
C GLY A 67 11.74 -14.75 -0.15
N ALA A 68 12.52 -13.95 -0.89
CA ALA A 68 12.97 -12.63 -0.46
C ALA A 68 13.11 -11.69 -1.65
N ASN A 69 12.80 -10.41 -1.44
CA ASN A 69 12.91 -9.35 -2.45
C ASN A 69 13.65 -8.16 -1.83
N PHE A 70 14.64 -7.64 -2.53
CA PHE A 70 15.42 -6.49 -2.10
C PHE A 70 15.38 -5.42 -3.17
N ASP A 71 15.09 -4.18 -2.76
CA ASP A 71 15.06 -3.00 -3.61
C ASP A 71 16.15 -2.01 -3.22
N TYR A 72 16.81 -1.44 -4.23
CA TYR A 72 17.72 -0.32 -4.12
C TYR A 72 17.28 0.78 -5.07
N ILE A 73 16.96 1.96 -4.52
CA ILE A 73 16.41 3.09 -5.27
C ILE A 73 17.34 4.30 -5.08
N THR A 74 17.70 4.96 -6.17
CA THR A 74 18.48 6.21 -6.16
C THR A 74 17.71 7.32 -6.85
N TYR A 75 17.87 8.54 -6.34
CA TYR A 75 17.20 9.72 -6.83
C TYR A 75 18.21 10.78 -7.28
N HIS A 76 17.96 11.40 -8.45
CA HIS A 76 18.77 12.46 -9.03
C HIS A 76 17.89 13.61 -9.51
N GLY A 77 18.43 14.82 -9.56
CA GLY A 77 17.72 16.04 -9.91
C GLY A 77 17.27 16.85 -8.69
N ARG A 78 16.08 17.44 -8.72
CA ARG A 78 15.55 18.21 -7.58
C ARG A 78 15.00 17.24 -6.52
N LYS A 79 15.85 16.88 -5.58
CA LYS A 79 15.54 15.87 -4.55
C LYS A 79 14.71 16.40 -3.37
N ASN A 80 14.61 17.72 -3.21
CA ASN A 80 13.82 18.35 -2.16
C ASN A 80 12.66 19.11 -2.79
N TRP A 81 11.45 18.67 -2.53
CA TRP A 81 10.25 19.30 -3.06
C TRP A 81 9.52 20.04 -1.94
N ASP A 82 9.32 21.34 -2.13
CA ASP A 82 8.46 22.11 -1.26
C ASP A 82 7.01 21.75 -1.56
N ILE A 83 6.40 20.99 -0.65
CA ILE A 83 5.03 20.51 -0.81
C ILE A 83 4.03 21.66 -0.87
N LEU A 84 4.36 22.79 -0.23
CA LEU A 84 3.46 23.94 -0.19
C LEU A 84 3.23 24.56 -1.57
N GLU A 85 4.20 24.43 -2.49
CA GLU A 85 4.04 24.89 -3.87
C GLU A 85 2.96 24.08 -4.66
N PHE A 86 2.54 22.92 -4.13
CA PHE A 86 1.51 22.06 -4.70
C PHE A 86 0.12 22.28 -4.08
N LEU A 87 0.01 23.20 -3.12
CA LEU A 87 -1.22 23.47 -2.38
C LEU A 87 -1.83 24.80 -2.78
N PRO A 88 -3.17 24.95 -2.66
CA PRO A 88 -3.83 26.23 -2.89
C PRO A 88 -3.27 27.33 -1.96
N GLU A 89 -3.05 28.55 -2.48
CA GLU A 89 -2.54 29.70 -1.71
C GLU A 89 -3.32 29.94 -0.41
N LYS A 90 -4.66 29.83 -0.45
CA LYS A 90 -5.52 29.96 0.72
C LYS A 90 -5.08 29.05 1.90
N ILE A 91 -4.51 27.89 1.60
CA ILE A 91 -4.01 26.93 2.61
C ILE A 91 -2.62 27.34 3.08
N THR A 92 -1.76 27.75 2.17
CA THR A 92 -0.35 28.06 2.46
C THR A 92 -0.17 29.42 3.15
N ASP A 93 -1.07 30.37 2.92
CA ASP A 93 -1.06 31.69 3.56
C ASP A 93 -1.37 31.62 5.06
N ALA A 94 -2.09 30.58 5.48
CA ALA A 94 -2.38 30.35 6.91
C ALA A 94 -1.18 29.78 7.68
N ILE A 95 -0.08 29.37 7.00
CA ILE A 95 1.09 28.77 7.63
C ILE A 95 2.11 29.88 7.99
N PRO A 96 2.55 29.97 9.25
CA PRO A 96 3.60 30.88 9.65
C PRO A 96 4.89 30.65 8.84
N SER A 97 5.56 31.74 8.43
CA SER A 97 6.77 31.67 7.58
C SER A 97 7.88 30.81 8.17
N GLU A 98 8.00 30.81 9.51
CA GLU A 98 8.99 30.02 10.24
C GLU A 98 8.73 28.52 10.13
N MET A 99 7.49 28.12 9.87
CA MET A 99 7.09 26.71 9.74
C MET A 99 7.20 26.18 8.30
N LYS A 100 7.24 27.06 7.29
CA LYS A 100 7.20 26.62 5.87
C LYS A 100 8.35 25.66 5.52
N SER A 101 9.52 25.82 6.14
CA SER A 101 10.68 24.94 5.92
C SER A 101 10.48 23.48 6.36
N PHE A 102 9.47 23.18 7.18
CA PHE A 102 9.16 21.82 7.63
C PHE A 102 8.34 21.03 6.60
N TYR A 103 7.81 21.69 5.58
CA TYR A 103 6.96 21.05 4.54
C TYR A 103 7.76 20.69 3.29
N VAL A 104 9.05 20.38 3.44
CA VAL A 104 9.89 19.89 2.36
C VAL A 104 9.92 18.36 2.38
N LEU A 105 9.57 17.74 1.24
CA LEU A 105 9.67 16.31 1.05
C LEU A 105 11.03 15.94 0.44
N PRO A 106 11.91 15.23 1.18
CA PRO A 106 13.17 14.77 0.65
C PRO A 106 12.99 13.43 -0.08
N PHE A 107 13.63 13.30 -1.25
CA PHE A 107 13.80 12.03 -1.96
C PHE A 107 15.24 11.55 -1.75
N ASP A 108 15.43 10.75 -0.72
CA ASP A 108 16.72 10.17 -0.38
C ASP A 108 16.87 8.77 -0.96
N ASP A 109 18.12 8.44 -1.34
CA ASP A 109 18.46 7.10 -1.78
C ASP A 109 18.12 6.11 -0.68
N ARG A 110 17.46 5.01 -1.06
CA ARG A 110 16.96 4.04 -0.09
C ARG A 110 17.20 2.62 -0.56
N ASN A 111 17.36 1.76 0.42
CA ASN A 111 17.37 0.33 0.23
C ASN A 111 16.51 -0.34 1.29
N PHE A 112 15.78 -1.35 0.91
CA PHE A 112 14.92 -2.06 1.84
C PHE A 112 14.68 -3.49 1.38
N LEU A 113 14.42 -4.34 2.36
CA LEU A 113 13.94 -5.69 2.15
C LEU A 113 12.41 -5.59 1.96
N ASP A 114 11.93 -5.79 0.73
CA ASP A 114 10.51 -5.73 0.42
C ASP A 114 9.79 -6.93 1.05
N ASN A 115 10.23 -8.14 0.74
CA ASN A 115 9.73 -9.36 1.35
C ASN A 115 10.88 -10.23 1.86
N ALA A 116 10.63 -11.03 2.90
CA ALA A 116 11.49 -12.13 3.35
C ALA A 116 10.66 -13.09 4.21
N TYR A 117 10.24 -14.19 3.64
CA TYR A 117 9.33 -15.11 4.29
C TYR A 117 9.67 -16.58 4.04
N LEU A 118 9.17 -17.41 4.94
CA LEU A 118 9.09 -18.87 4.76
C LEU A 118 7.61 -19.23 4.60
N ARG A 119 7.30 -20.01 3.55
CA ARG A 119 6.04 -20.71 3.38
C ARG A 119 6.22 -22.17 3.73
N ILE A 120 5.37 -22.69 4.60
CA ILE A 120 5.35 -24.09 5.01
C ILE A 120 4.00 -24.69 4.64
N ALA A 121 4.00 -25.62 3.69
CA ALA A 121 2.80 -26.29 3.22
C ALA A 121 2.46 -27.49 4.11
N PHE A 122 1.34 -27.44 4.82
CA PHE A 122 0.77 -28.58 5.53
C PHE A 122 -0.35 -29.22 4.72
N LYS A 123 -0.75 -30.41 5.10
CA LYS A 123 -1.84 -31.15 4.41
C LYS A 123 -3.16 -30.37 4.29
N ARG A 124 -3.46 -29.50 5.26
CA ARG A 124 -4.76 -28.81 5.39
C ARG A 124 -4.67 -27.29 5.39
N PHE A 125 -3.49 -26.73 5.50
CA PHE A 125 -3.28 -25.30 5.55
C PHE A 125 -1.86 -24.96 5.11
N ASP A 126 -1.64 -23.73 4.69
CA ASP A 126 -0.33 -23.13 4.48
C ASP A 126 -0.05 -22.13 5.61
N LEU A 127 1.20 -22.14 6.09
CA LEU A 127 1.71 -21.19 7.07
C LEU A 127 2.76 -20.33 6.38
N LEU A 128 2.60 -18.99 6.43
CA LEU A 128 3.61 -18.02 6.01
C LEU A 128 4.09 -17.24 7.21
N VAL A 129 5.41 -17.17 7.38
CA VAL A 129 6.04 -16.45 8.50
C VAL A 129 7.15 -15.56 7.97
N GLY A 130 7.15 -14.32 8.38
CA GLY A 130 8.15 -13.32 7.99
C GLY A 130 7.54 -12.09 7.34
N LYS A 131 8.39 -11.32 6.66
CA LYS A 131 7.99 -10.11 5.95
C LYS A 131 7.36 -10.50 4.61
N GLN A 132 6.07 -10.25 4.45
CA GLN A 132 5.28 -10.70 3.32
C GLN A 132 4.33 -9.61 2.82
N GLN A 133 4.07 -9.59 1.53
CA GLN A 133 3.10 -8.70 0.95
C GLN A 133 1.67 -9.12 1.34
N ILE A 134 0.87 -8.15 1.74
CA ILE A 134 -0.55 -8.28 2.04
C ILE A 134 -1.29 -7.42 1.03
N SER A 135 -1.96 -8.05 0.06
CA SER A 135 -2.75 -7.33 -0.94
C SER A 135 -4.23 -7.66 -0.74
N LEU A 136 -5.04 -6.62 -0.63
CA LEU A 136 -6.47 -6.69 -0.39
C LEU A 136 -7.21 -5.82 -1.41
N GLY A 137 -8.49 -6.16 -1.64
CA GLY A 137 -9.34 -5.40 -2.53
C GLY A 137 -9.22 -5.78 -4.01
N THR A 138 -10.04 -5.14 -4.82
CA THR A 138 -10.22 -5.37 -6.26
C THR A 138 -10.22 -4.09 -7.07
N GLY A 139 -10.29 -2.91 -6.41
CA GLY A 139 -10.33 -1.61 -7.05
C GLY A 139 -9.02 -1.29 -7.77
N TYR A 140 -9.13 -0.56 -8.86
CA TYR A 140 -7.99 -0.22 -9.70
C TYR A 140 -7.22 0.99 -9.16
N VAL A 141 -7.93 2.09 -8.88
CA VAL A 141 -7.35 3.33 -8.34
C VAL A 141 -7.49 3.39 -6.83
N TRP A 142 -8.68 3.09 -6.33
CA TRP A 142 -8.98 3.13 -4.90
C TRP A 142 -9.27 1.74 -4.37
N ASN A 143 -8.57 1.37 -3.29
CA ASN A 143 -8.78 0.11 -2.56
C ASN A 143 -9.14 0.43 -1.10
N PRO A 144 -10.41 0.74 -0.78
CA PRO A 144 -10.80 1.11 0.58
C PRO A 144 -10.58 0.00 1.62
N ILE A 145 -10.59 -1.26 1.19
CA ILE A 145 -10.33 -2.41 2.05
C ILE A 145 -8.84 -2.59 2.34
N ASP A 146 -7.96 -2.17 1.41
CA ASP A 146 -6.52 -2.33 1.58
C ASP A 146 -5.95 -1.25 2.50
N VAL A 147 -5.88 -1.57 3.78
CA VAL A 147 -5.30 -0.69 4.82
C VAL A 147 -3.83 -1.00 5.10
N PHE A 148 -3.26 -2.01 4.43
CA PHE A 148 -1.86 -2.37 4.54
C PHE A 148 -1.03 -1.70 3.45
N ASN A 149 -1.57 -1.59 2.24
CA ASN A 149 -0.86 -0.98 1.12
C ASN A 149 -1.40 0.42 0.86
N ILE A 150 -0.53 1.40 0.98
CA ILE A 150 -0.80 2.79 0.68
C ILE A 150 0.12 3.18 -0.48
N LYS A 151 -0.44 3.58 -1.60
CA LYS A 151 0.34 4.06 -2.75
C LYS A 151 0.83 5.47 -2.48
N ASP A 152 2.08 5.75 -2.79
CA ASP A 152 2.63 7.10 -2.73
C ASP A 152 2.36 7.83 -4.06
N PRO A 153 1.54 8.88 -4.09
CA PRO A 153 1.23 9.62 -5.31
C PRO A 153 2.42 10.45 -5.83
N LEU A 154 3.41 10.74 -4.98
CA LEU A 154 4.59 11.54 -5.32
C LEU A 154 5.79 10.69 -5.74
N ASP A 155 5.76 9.39 -5.44
CA ASP A 155 6.81 8.45 -5.82
C ASP A 155 6.19 7.23 -6.53
N PRO A 156 6.01 7.31 -7.85
CA PRO A 156 5.36 6.24 -8.62
C PRO A 156 6.18 4.95 -8.67
N THR A 157 7.48 4.99 -8.32
CA THR A 157 8.33 3.80 -8.24
C THR A 157 8.34 3.18 -6.85
N TYR A 158 7.63 3.79 -5.89
CA TYR A 158 7.54 3.29 -4.54
C TYR A 158 6.81 1.94 -4.53
N GLU A 159 7.55 0.90 -4.23
CA GLU A 159 6.97 -0.38 -3.82
C GLU A 159 6.91 -0.43 -2.31
N GLN A 160 5.70 -0.66 -1.80
CA GLN A 160 5.52 -0.79 -0.36
C GLN A 160 6.20 -2.05 0.15
N PRO A 161 7.04 -1.93 1.17
CA PRO A 161 7.64 -3.09 1.79
C PRO A 161 6.55 -3.97 2.42
N GLY A 162 6.71 -5.26 2.30
CA GLY A 162 5.84 -6.23 2.95
C GLY A 162 5.79 -6.02 4.47
N HIS A 163 4.81 -6.63 5.12
CA HIS A 163 4.57 -6.56 6.56
C HIS A 163 5.08 -7.79 7.27
N ASN A 164 5.72 -7.62 8.43
CA ASN A 164 6.09 -8.75 9.28
C ASN A 164 4.82 -9.38 9.84
N ALA A 165 4.53 -10.62 9.44
CA ALA A 165 3.30 -11.28 9.82
C ALA A 165 3.46 -12.80 9.91
N ILE A 166 2.54 -13.40 10.63
CA ILE A 166 2.22 -14.83 10.59
C ILE A 166 0.87 -14.94 9.91
N ARG A 167 0.80 -15.66 8.79
CA ARG A 167 -0.44 -15.89 8.04
C ARG A 167 -0.71 -17.38 7.91
N VAL A 168 -1.95 -17.75 8.12
CA VAL A 168 -2.46 -19.10 7.92
C VAL A 168 -3.54 -19.05 6.86
N ASP A 169 -3.37 -19.81 5.78
CA ASP A 169 -4.35 -19.97 4.70
C ASP A 169 -4.90 -21.40 4.73
N VAL A 170 -6.21 -21.53 4.90
CA VAL A 170 -6.94 -22.82 4.99
C VAL A 170 -7.84 -22.97 3.78
N PRO A 171 -7.51 -23.84 2.79
CA PRO A 171 -8.43 -24.20 1.72
C PRO A 171 -9.65 -24.94 2.29
N LEU A 172 -10.87 -24.41 2.04
CA LEU A 172 -12.12 -24.99 2.51
C LEU A 172 -12.79 -25.88 1.44
N GLY A 173 -12.18 -26.04 0.28
CA GLY A 173 -12.76 -26.72 -0.88
C GLY A 173 -13.65 -25.81 -1.74
N ALA A 174 -14.07 -26.30 -2.92
CA ALA A 174 -14.91 -25.57 -3.88
C ALA A 174 -14.43 -24.15 -4.24
N GLY A 175 -13.12 -23.87 -4.16
CA GLY A 175 -12.54 -22.56 -4.46
C GLY A 175 -12.61 -21.55 -3.31
N TYR A 176 -13.00 -21.97 -2.10
CA TYR A 176 -13.00 -21.12 -0.91
C TYR A 176 -11.72 -21.24 -0.11
N ILE A 177 -11.22 -20.11 0.40
CA ILE A 177 -10.03 -20.02 1.24
C ILE A 177 -10.35 -19.13 2.44
N PHE A 178 -10.09 -19.64 3.63
CA PHE A 178 -10.07 -18.85 4.84
C PHE A 178 -8.63 -18.45 5.16
N SER A 179 -8.38 -17.16 5.39
CA SER A 179 -7.06 -16.63 5.76
C SER A 179 -7.16 -15.93 7.11
N SER A 180 -6.17 -16.15 7.96
CA SER A 180 -5.96 -15.39 9.19
C SER A 180 -4.55 -14.85 9.23
N LEU A 181 -4.37 -13.59 9.63
CA LEU A 181 -3.08 -12.93 9.70
C LEU A 181 -2.95 -12.19 11.03
N TYR A 182 -1.76 -12.29 11.59
CA TYR A 182 -1.31 -11.56 12.77
C TYR A 182 0.03 -10.87 12.47
N SER A 183 0.06 -9.54 12.56
CA SER A 183 1.27 -8.73 12.44
C SER A 183 1.64 -8.17 13.82
N PRO A 184 2.72 -8.68 14.44
CA PRO A 184 3.08 -8.35 15.81
C PRO A 184 3.62 -6.92 15.93
N GLU A 185 3.12 -6.22 16.94
CA GLU A 185 3.62 -4.93 17.42
C GLU A 185 4.01 -5.04 18.89
N GLU A 186 4.28 -3.92 19.57
CA GLU A 186 4.72 -3.87 20.98
C GLU A 186 3.81 -4.65 21.95
N SER A 187 2.54 -4.79 21.62
CA SER A 187 1.56 -5.54 22.44
C SER A 187 0.47 -6.14 21.56
N TRP A 188 -0.21 -7.18 22.08
CA TRP A 188 -1.35 -7.79 21.41
C TRP A 188 -2.45 -6.76 21.01
N LYS A 189 -2.67 -5.75 21.84
CA LYS A 189 -3.68 -4.71 21.57
C LYS A 189 -3.28 -3.81 20.39
N LYS A 190 -1.99 -3.53 20.22
CA LYS A 190 -1.45 -2.70 19.12
C LYS A 190 -1.18 -3.50 17.85
N SER A 191 -1.13 -4.82 17.93
CA SER A 191 -0.84 -5.70 16.79
C SER A 191 -1.99 -5.72 15.79
N ASP A 192 -1.64 -5.73 14.50
CA ASP A 192 -2.62 -5.83 13.42
C ASP A 192 -3.15 -7.27 13.32
N LYS A 193 -4.44 -7.39 13.05
CA LYS A 193 -5.13 -8.68 12.91
C LYS A 193 -6.07 -8.62 11.72
N LEU A 194 -6.09 -9.69 10.93
CA LEU A 194 -6.97 -9.82 9.77
C LEU A 194 -7.54 -11.23 9.72
N ILE A 195 -8.82 -11.32 9.39
CA ILE A 195 -9.45 -12.54 8.89
C ILE A 195 -10.09 -12.24 7.54
N ARG A 196 -9.99 -13.21 6.62
CA ARG A 196 -10.57 -13.12 5.28
C ARG A 196 -11.17 -14.45 4.87
N LEU A 197 -12.37 -14.40 4.32
CA LEU A 197 -12.97 -15.50 3.58
C LEU A 197 -13.06 -15.08 2.12
N LYS A 198 -12.29 -15.74 1.24
CA LYS A 198 -12.35 -15.53 -0.21
C LYS A 198 -12.94 -16.77 -0.87
N GLY A 199 -13.74 -16.56 -1.91
CA GLY A 199 -14.30 -17.63 -2.71
C GLY A 199 -14.74 -17.17 -4.07
N ARG A 200 -15.13 -18.15 -4.92
CA ARG A 200 -15.68 -17.91 -6.24
C ARG A 200 -17.05 -18.53 -6.35
N PHE A 201 -17.98 -17.77 -6.91
CA PHE A 201 -19.28 -18.28 -7.28
C PHE A 201 -19.64 -17.79 -8.69
N SER A 202 -19.91 -18.74 -9.60
CA SER A 202 -20.09 -18.45 -11.03
C SER A 202 -18.90 -17.69 -11.61
N HIS A 203 -19.11 -16.53 -12.19
CA HIS A 203 -18.08 -15.68 -12.82
C HIS A 203 -17.53 -14.59 -11.87
N PHE A 204 -17.88 -14.66 -10.56
CA PHE A 204 -17.49 -13.66 -9.58
C PHE A 204 -16.61 -14.23 -8.48
N ASP A 205 -15.51 -13.54 -8.20
CA ASP A 205 -14.73 -13.70 -6.98
C ASP A 205 -15.31 -12.81 -5.88
N TYR A 206 -15.36 -13.29 -4.64
CA TYR A 206 -15.85 -12.58 -3.46
C TYR A 206 -14.86 -12.67 -2.33
N ALA A 207 -14.76 -11.61 -1.55
CA ALA A 207 -14.04 -11.65 -0.29
C ALA A 207 -14.80 -10.89 0.81
N PHE A 208 -14.90 -11.51 1.99
CA PHE A 208 -15.33 -10.89 3.23
C PHE A 208 -14.10 -10.74 4.12
N ILE A 209 -13.92 -9.56 4.72
CA ILE A 209 -12.70 -9.19 5.42
C ILE A 209 -13.08 -8.48 6.71
N ALA A 210 -12.40 -8.85 7.81
CA ALA A 210 -12.41 -8.07 9.04
C ALA A 210 -10.95 -7.81 9.46
N ILE A 211 -10.64 -6.55 9.77
CA ILE A 211 -9.30 -6.09 10.13
C ILE A 211 -9.38 -5.26 11.40
N GLU A 212 -8.44 -5.47 12.32
CA GLU A 212 -8.14 -4.55 13.39
C GLU A 212 -6.71 -4.03 13.18
N LYS A 213 -6.55 -2.71 13.00
CA LYS A 213 -5.27 -2.06 12.75
C LYS A 213 -5.26 -0.68 13.40
N PHE A 214 -4.09 -0.22 13.86
CA PHE A 214 -3.95 1.16 14.30
C PHE A 214 -3.67 2.08 13.12
N TRP A 215 -4.34 3.21 13.11
CA TRP A 215 -4.16 4.27 12.15
C TRP A 215 -3.51 5.47 12.83
N LYS A 216 -2.37 5.89 12.31
CA LYS A 216 -1.64 7.05 12.81
C LYS A 216 -2.05 8.26 11.98
N PHE A 217 -2.49 9.31 12.65
CA PHE A 217 -2.79 10.61 12.06
C PHE A 217 -1.81 11.64 12.51
N HIS A 218 -1.25 12.42 11.59
CA HIS A 218 -0.49 13.61 11.95
C HIS A 218 -1.38 14.86 11.93
N ASP A 219 -1.09 15.76 12.86
CA ASP A 219 -1.58 17.13 12.82
C ASP A 219 -0.50 18.02 12.23
N TYR A 220 -0.59 18.24 10.94
CA TYR A 220 0.36 19.05 10.18
C TYR A 220 0.25 20.56 10.49
N SER A 221 -0.72 21.00 11.27
CA SER A 221 -0.81 22.36 11.74
C SER A 221 0.03 22.60 13.03
N THR A 222 0.47 21.54 13.70
CA THR A 222 1.18 21.60 14.97
C THR A 222 2.51 20.86 14.92
N PHE A 223 3.61 21.62 14.86
CA PHE A 223 4.97 21.07 14.87
C PHE A 223 5.58 21.12 16.28
N ASN A 224 6.03 19.97 16.76
CA ASN A 224 6.68 19.84 18.05
C ASN A 224 8.19 19.99 17.94
N LEU A 225 8.74 21.12 18.41
CA LEU A 225 10.17 21.42 18.35
C LEU A 225 11.03 20.48 19.22
N SER A 226 10.45 19.85 20.26
CA SER A 226 11.20 18.95 21.14
C SER A 226 11.43 17.59 20.50
N THR A 227 10.48 17.10 19.73
CA THR A 227 10.56 15.81 19.00
C THR A 227 10.99 15.97 17.57
N TYR A 228 11.04 17.22 17.09
CA TYR A 228 11.30 17.57 15.70
C TYR A 228 10.38 16.87 14.70
N ASN A 229 9.09 16.76 15.07
CA ASN A 229 8.06 16.10 14.28
C ASN A 229 6.71 16.81 14.44
N PHE A 230 5.81 16.60 13.50
CA PHE A 230 4.41 16.97 13.63
C PHE A 230 3.74 16.14 14.74
N GLU A 231 2.82 16.77 15.49
CA GLU A 231 2.02 16.05 16.46
C GLU A 231 1.25 14.91 15.77
N SER A 232 1.06 13.81 16.49
CA SER A 232 0.34 12.66 15.92
C SER A 232 -0.49 11.94 16.97
N SER A 233 -1.64 11.46 16.56
CA SER A 233 -2.49 10.56 17.34
C SER A 233 -2.50 9.16 16.73
N LEU A 234 -2.62 8.15 17.58
CA LEU A 234 -2.76 6.75 17.16
C LEU A 234 -4.16 6.29 17.54
N GLU A 235 -4.92 5.86 16.54
CA GLU A 235 -6.31 5.47 16.72
C GLU A 235 -6.54 4.03 16.23
N ARG A 236 -7.32 3.26 17.00
CA ARG A 236 -7.72 1.92 16.59
C ARG A 236 -8.84 1.99 15.56
N ARG A 237 -8.60 1.34 14.43
CA ARG A 237 -9.54 1.17 13.31
C ARG A 237 -9.93 -0.29 13.21
N ARG A 238 -11.22 -0.57 13.23
CA ARG A 238 -11.79 -1.86 12.86
C ARG A 238 -12.49 -1.71 11.54
N LEU A 239 -12.05 -2.46 10.55
CA LEU A 239 -12.61 -2.43 9.21
C LEU A 239 -13.38 -3.73 8.96
N PHE A 240 -14.61 -3.60 8.48
CA PHE A 240 -15.41 -4.69 7.94
C PHE A 240 -15.62 -4.43 6.46
N GLY A 241 -15.11 -5.32 5.61
CA GLY A 241 -15.05 -5.13 4.18
C GLY A 241 -15.67 -6.27 3.40
N PHE A 242 -16.18 -5.91 2.22
CA PHE A 242 -16.63 -6.83 1.19
C PHE A 242 -16.05 -6.39 -0.14
N SER A 243 -15.56 -7.33 -0.94
CA SER A 243 -15.16 -7.07 -2.33
C SER A 243 -15.70 -8.14 -3.26
N THR A 244 -15.97 -7.74 -4.48
CA THR A 244 -16.31 -8.64 -5.58
C THR A 244 -15.71 -8.16 -6.88
N ALA A 245 -15.29 -9.08 -7.73
CA ALA A 245 -14.87 -8.81 -9.10
C ALA A 245 -15.26 -9.97 -10.00
N GLY A 246 -15.64 -9.67 -11.23
CA GLY A 246 -16.03 -10.68 -12.19
C GLY A 246 -16.44 -10.10 -13.52
N GLU A 247 -17.13 -10.88 -14.32
CA GLU A 247 -17.64 -10.49 -15.64
C GLU A 247 -19.17 -10.49 -15.64
N LEU A 248 -19.76 -9.42 -16.17
CA LEU A 248 -21.19 -9.28 -16.36
C LEU A 248 -21.49 -8.73 -17.76
N LEU A 249 -22.16 -9.53 -18.60
CA LEU A 249 -22.53 -9.14 -19.98
C LEU A 249 -21.35 -8.70 -20.85
N GLY A 250 -20.19 -9.32 -20.68
CA GLY A 250 -18.97 -8.98 -21.40
C GLY A 250 -18.22 -7.76 -20.84
N LEU A 251 -18.71 -7.17 -19.76
CA LEU A 251 -18.02 -6.10 -19.03
C LEU A 251 -17.27 -6.69 -17.85
N GLY A 252 -16.03 -6.30 -17.63
CA GLY A 252 -15.37 -6.46 -16.34
C GLY A 252 -16.05 -5.54 -15.31
N VAL A 253 -16.39 -6.06 -14.14
CA VAL A 253 -17.04 -5.29 -13.08
C VAL A 253 -16.43 -5.64 -11.74
N TRP A 254 -16.27 -4.61 -10.87
CA TRP A 254 -15.81 -4.80 -9.49
C TRP A 254 -16.47 -3.82 -8.54
N SER A 255 -16.50 -4.21 -7.29
CA SER A 255 -16.98 -3.36 -6.20
C SER A 255 -16.28 -3.70 -4.90
N GLU A 256 -16.03 -2.67 -4.09
CA GLU A 256 -15.57 -2.78 -2.72
C GLU A 256 -16.41 -1.93 -1.80
N TYR A 257 -16.68 -2.45 -0.64
CA TYR A 257 -17.30 -1.70 0.44
C TYR A 257 -16.52 -1.92 1.73
N ALA A 258 -16.22 -0.84 2.45
CA ALA A 258 -15.55 -0.84 3.73
C ALA A 258 -16.32 0.00 4.75
N PHE A 259 -16.72 -0.61 5.85
CA PHE A 259 -17.18 0.08 7.06
C PHE A 259 -16.01 0.20 8.03
N ASN A 260 -15.74 1.39 8.50
CA ASN A 260 -14.66 1.70 9.44
C ASN A 260 -15.27 2.13 10.77
N ASP A 261 -15.10 1.27 11.77
CA ASP A 261 -15.42 1.54 13.17
C ASP A 261 -14.18 2.11 13.84
N MET A 262 -14.28 3.36 14.28
CA MET A 262 -13.16 4.16 14.78
C MET A 262 -13.30 4.40 16.29
N GLU A 263 -12.17 4.56 16.99
CA GLU A 263 -12.18 4.72 18.44
C GLU A 263 -12.43 6.17 18.86
N VAL A 264 -11.93 7.14 18.10
CA VAL A 264 -11.95 8.58 18.44
C VAL A 264 -12.70 9.38 17.39
N ILE A 265 -12.31 9.30 16.11
CA ILE A 265 -13.02 10.00 15.04
C ILE A 265 -14.35 9.32 14.71
N LYS A 266 -15.17 9.99 13.94
CA LYS A 266 -16.45 9.45 13.46
C LYS A 266 -16.26 8.22 12.58
N ASN A 267 -17.09 7.19 12.79
CA ASN A 267 -17.18 6.05 11.89
C ASN A 267 -17.51 6.48 10.47
N PHE A 268 -16.94 5.80 9.48
CA PHE A 268 -17.13 6.16 8.08
C PHE A 268 -17.20 4.94 7.16
N HIS A 269 -17.78 5.17 5.98
CA HIS A 269 -17.93 4.18 4.93
C HIS A 269 -17.14 4.58 3.70
N SER A 270 -16.60 3.60 3.00
CA SER A 270 -16.00 3.80 1.68
C SER A 270 -16.55 2.76 0.71
N LEU A 271 -16.81 3.19 -0.52
CA LEU A 271 -17.38 2.37 -1.59
C LEU A 271 -16.58 2.62 -2.87
N VAL A 272 -16.23 1.56 -3.57
CA VAL A 272 -15.74 1.58 -4.96
C VAL A 272 -16.70 0.80 -5.83
N ILE A 273 -16.98 1.30 -7.01
CA ILE A 273 -17.68 0.58 -8.09
C ILE A 273 -16.94 0.90 -9.37
N GLY A 274 -16.53 -0.12 -10.11
CA GLY A 274 -15.84 0.05 -11.36
C GLY A 274 -16.29 -0.93 -12.43
N THR A 275 -16.05 -0.55 -13.67
CA THR A 275 -16.29 -1.36 -14.85
C THR A 275 -15.27 -1.04 -15.93
N ASP A 276 -14.94 -2.04 -16.73
CA ASP A 276 -14.08 -1.87 -17.90
C ASP A 276 -14.59 -2.65 -19.11
N TYR A 277 -14.12 -2.23 -20.27
CA TYR A 277 -14.41 -2.89 -21.54
C TYR A 277 -13.33 -2.63 -22.56
N THR A 278 -12.97 -3.68 -23.33
CA THR A 278 -12.10 -3.56 -24.50
C THR A 278 -12.94 -3.71 -25.75
N PHE A 279 -13.00 -2.67 -26.57
CA PHE A 279 -13.73 -2.65 -27.84
C PHE A 279 -12.98 -3.46 -28.90
N ASP A 280 -13.69 -3.93 -29.94
CA ASP A 280 -13.11 -4.70 -31.05
C ASP A 280 -12.00 -3.94 -31.80
N PHE A 281 -12.06 -2.61 -31.80
CA PHE A 281 -11.03 -1.72 -32.35
C PHE A 281 -9.87 -1.44 -31.38
N GLN A 282 -9.67 -2.31 -30.39
CA GLN A 282 -8.55 -2.33 -29.44
C GLN A 282 -8.50 -1.12 -28.47
N THR A 283 -9.56 -0.35 -28.36
CA THR A 283 -9.67 0.72 -27.36
C THR A 283 -10.15 0.12 -26.05
N TYR A 284 -9.42 0.38 -24.98
CA TYR A 284 -9.79 0.03 -23.62
C TYR A 284 -10.41 1.24 -22.92
N LEU A 285 -11.55 1.04 -22.29
CA LEU A 285 -12.25 2.04 -21.47
C LEU A 285 -12.44 1.48 -20.08
N MET A 286 -12.09 2.26 -19.06
CA MET A 286 -12.35 1.95 -17.66
C MET A 286 -12.93 3.16 -16.93
N ILE A 287 -13.92 2.88 -16.08
CA ILE A 287 -14.54 3.88 -15.23
C ILE A 287 -14.55 3.32 -13.80
N GLU A 288 -14.07 4.10 -12.83
CA GLU A 288 -14.13 3.77 -11.42
C GLU A 288 -14.67 4.95 -10.62
N TYR A 289 -15.72 4.70 -9.85
CA TYR A 289 -16.30 5.66 -8.91
C TYR A 289 -15.91 5.29 -7.48
N PHE A 290 -15.45 6.28 -6.73
CA PHE A 290 -15.12 6.15 -5.31
C PHE A 290 -15.93 7.13 -4.47
N ARG A 291 -16.48 6.62 -3.36
CA ARG A 291 -17.12 7.43 -2.32
C ARG A 291 -16.52 7.14 -0.97
N ASN A 292 -16.18 8.21 -0.23
CA ASN A 292 -15.68 8.15 1.13
C ASN A 292 -16.44 9.15 2.00
N THR A 293 -17.21 8.65 2.98
CA THR A 293 -18.04 9.53 3.83
C THR A 293 -17.22 10.38 4.83
N LEU A 294 -15.93 10.12 4.97
CA LEU A 294 -14.98 10.98 5.69
C LEU A 294 -14.60 12.21 4.87
N GLY A 295 -14.69 12.11 3.55
CA GLY A 295 -14.33 13.19 2.62
C GLY A 295 -15.32 14.36 2.65
N LYS A 296 -14.85 15.51 2.21
CA LYS A 296 -15.60 16.77 2.18
C LYS A 296 -16.26 17.01 0.81
N THR A 297 -17.30 17.82 0.79
CA THR A 297 -18.08 18.13 -0.42
C THR A 297 -17.88 19.55 -0.91
N ASP A 298 -17.38 20.45 -0.06
CA ASP A 298 -17.09 21.83 -0.39
C ASP A 298 -15.58 22.05 -0.40
N GLU A 299 -15.07 22.68 -1.45
CA GLU A 299 -13.63 22.99 -1.57
C GLU A 299 -13.13 23.93 -0.48
N ASN A 300 -14.02 24.77 0.07
CA ASN A 300 -13.70 25.69 1.15
C ASN A 300 -13.48 25.00 2.51
N ASP A 301 -13.93 23.77 2.65
CA ASP A 301 -13.77 23.00 3.88
C ASP A 301 -12.43 22.25 3.95
N TYR A 302 -11.67 22.20 2.84
CA TYR A 302 -10.36 21.54 2.84
C TYR A 302 -9.37 22.34 3.69
N THR A 303 -8.68 21.59 4.57
CA THR A 303 -7.67 22.11 5.49
C THR A 303 -6.26 21.67 5.07
N LEU A 304 -5.24 22.29 5.67
CA LEU A 304 -3.86 21.84 5.52
C LEU A 304 -3.72 20.33 5.86
N ASN A 305 -4.37 19.88 6.93
CA ASN A 305 -4.34 18.47 7.33
C ASN A 305 -4.91 17.52 6.26
N ASP A 306 -5.97 17.91 5.56
CA ASP A 306 -6.56 17.10 4.48
C ASP A 306 -5.57 16.93 3.33
N TRP A 307 -4.97 18.03 2.86
CA TRP A 307 -3.99 18.03 1.79
C TRP A 307 -2.72 17.25 2.17
N MET A 308 -2.15 17.53 3.34
CA MET A 308 -0.93 16.86 3.78
C MET A 308 -1.14 15.37 3.95
N ARG A 309 -2.27 14.94 4.52
CA ARG A 309 -2.60 13.51 4.68
C ARG A 309 -2.81 12.79 3.34
N LEU A 310 -3.30 13.50 2.32
CA LEU A 310 -3.35 12.95 0.96
C LEU A 310 -1.94 12.76 0.39
N LEU A 311 -1.10 13.79 0.47
CA LEU A 311 0.26 13.78 -0.09
C LEU A 311 1.21 12.82 0.65
N THR A 312 0.98 12.59 1.94
CA THR A 312 1.75 11.63 2.76
C THR A 312 1.10 10.24 2.85
N ASN A 313 0.04 10.00 2.07
CA ASN A 313 -0.69 8.73 2.02
C ASN A 313 -1.35 8.28 3.34
N GLU A 314 -1.59 9.18 4.27
CA GLU A 314 -2.40 8.88 5.45
C GLU A 314 -3.90 8.79 5.11
N GLN A 315 -4.32 9.45 4.03
CA GLN A 315 -5.69 9.46 3.53
C GLN A 315 -5.70 9.23 2.02
N LYS A 316 -6.60 8.37 1.54
CA LYS A 316 -6.66 8.00 0.12
C LYS A 316 -7.34 9.05 -0.77
N ALA A 317 -8.14 9.94 -0.19
CA ALA A 317 -8.89 10.97 -0.90
C ALA A 317 -9.37 12.04 0.08
N ILE A 318 -9.42 13.30 -0.35
CA ILE A 318 -9.93 14.43 0.44
C ILE A 318 -11.40 14.74 0.14
N SER A 319 -11.84 14.49 -1.10
CA SER A 319 -13.24 14.65 -1.50
C SER A 319 -14.08 13.43 -1.17
N ARG A 320 -15.39 13.65 -0.97
CA ARG A 320 -16.35 12.58 -0.67
C ARG A 320 -16.57 11.67 -1.87
N ASP A 321 -16.72 12.25 -3.05
CA ASP A 321 -17.05 11.54 -4.28
C ASP A 321 -15.96 11.82 -5.33
N GLN A 322 -15.47 10.78 -5.99
CA GLN A 322 -14.44 10.87 -7.03
C GLN A 322 -14.78 9.94 -8.18
N LEU A 323 -14.47 10.37 -9.39
CA LEU A 323 -14.62 9.59 -10.61
C LEU A 323 -13.28 9.53 -11.34
N TYR A 324 -12.88 8.33 -11.71
CA TYR A 324 -11.72 8.08 -12.57
C TYR A 324 -12.17 7.51 -13.91
N LEU A 325 -11.62 8.06 -14.98
CA LEU A 325 -11.85 7.62 -16.35
C LEU A 325 -10.50 7.35 -17.00
N LEU A 326 -10.32 6.15 -17.53
CA LEU A 326 -9.15 5.78 -18.34
C LEU A 326 -9.63 5.39 -19.75
N LEU A 327 -9.08 6.04 -20.77
CA LEU A 327 -9.22 5.67 -22.17
C LEU A 327 -7.83 5.40 -22.72
N GLN A 328 -7.61 4.19 -23.20
CA GLN A 328 -6.33 3.77 -23.79
C GLN A 328 -6.56 3.20 -25.16
N HIS A 329 -5.83 3.74 -26.13
CA HIS A 329 -5.82 3.23 -27.52
C HIS A 329 -4.38 2.96 -27.92
N PRO A 330 -4.04 1.79 -28.50
CA PRO A 330 -2.69 1.44 -28.93
C PRO A 330 -2.20 2.31 -30.08
#